data_964aee4c04234c849e71d4c68f545771
#
_entry.id   964aee4c04234c849e71d4c68f545771
#
_cell.length_a   1.000
_cell.length_b   1.000
_cell.length_c   1.000
_cell.angle_alpha   90.00
_cell.angle_beta   90.00
_cell.angle_gamma   90.00
#
_symmetry.space_group_name_H-M   'P 1'
#
loop_
_entity.id
_entity.type
_entity.pdbx_description
1 polymer ?
#
loop_
_entity_poly.entity_id
_entity_poly.type
_entity_poly.pdbx_seq_one_letter_code
_entity_poly.pdbx_strand_id
1 'polypeptide(L)'
;MSEEFKIEIVNPEQSFLSKEDVTEVIVPAYEGEMGILKDHISIISFLKPGVIKVNSKSGEESFYVEDGIVEFKDNNLSILTSSIFNMKDMNSEKKAEMLKSAEEASNNTEISDQAKFIIDQKIEVLKTIN
;
A
#
# COMPACT_ATOMS: atom_id res chain seq x y z
N MET A 1 -9.42 -27.69 -3.33
CA MET A 1 -9.86 -26.50 -4.03
C MET A 1 -8.96 -25.32 -3.70
N SER A 2 -8.67 -24.55 -4.71
CA SER A 2 -7.82 -23.38 -4.55
C SER A 2 -8.61 -22.22 -3.95
N GLU A 3 -8.06 -21.57 -2.94
CA GLU A 3 -8.60 -20.31 -2.41
C GLU A 3 -7.77 -19.14 -2.88
N GLU A 4 -7.17 -19.28 -4.03
CA GLU A 4 -6.27 -18.31 -4.61
C GLU A 4 -6.96 -17.35 -5.55
N PHE A 5 -6.44 -16.15 -5.60
CA PHE A 5 -6.86 -15.15 -6.57
C PHE A 5 -5.63 -14.44 -7.13
N LYS A 6 -5.86 -13.57 -8.10
CA LYS A 6 -4.78 -12.88 -8.78
C LYS A 6 -4.60 -11.47 -8.25
N ILE A 7 -3.35 -11.04 -8.09
CA ILE A 7 -3.00 -9.66 -7.79
C ILE A 7 -2.09 -9.11 -8.87
N GLU A 8 -2.32 -7.85 -9.22
CA GLU A 8 -1.40 -7.08 -10.04
C GLU A 8 -1.23 -5.71 -9.40
N ILE A 9 0.02 -5.33 -9.16
CA ILE A 9 0.36 -3.99 -8.68
C ILE A 9 1.12 -3.30 -9.79
N VAL A 10 0.60 -2.16 -10.23
CA VAL A 10 1.14 -1.41 -11.36
C VAL A 10 1.48 0.01 -10.92
N ASN A 11 2.66 0.49 -11.32
CA ASN A 11 2.96 1.91 -11.24
C ASN A 11 2.96 2.48 -12.67
N PRO A 12 3.02 3.80 -12.86
CA PRO A 12 2.86 4.38 -14.19
C PRO A 12 3.86 3.90 -15.24
N GLU A 13 4.98 3.35 -14.84
CA GLU A 13 6.03 2.95 -15.76
C GLU A 13 6.06 1.46 -16.06
N GLN A 14 5.57 0.62 -15.13
CA GLN A 14 5.70 -0.83 -15.30
C GLN A 14 4.83 -1.59 -14.31
N SER A 15 4.69 -2.90 -14.57
CA SER A 15 4.11 -3.81 -13.61
C SER A 15 5.12 -4.03 -12.48
N PHE A 16 4.71 -3.79 -11.25
CA PHE A 16 5.57 -3.94 -10.08
C PHE A 16 5.50 -5.36 -9.51
N LEU A 17 4.31 -5.95 -9.50
CA LEU A 17 4.07 -7.28 -8.98
C LEU A 17 2.92 -7.93 -9.74
N SER A 18 3.06 -9.21 -10.06
CA SER A 18 1.98 -10.00 -10.63
C SER A 18 2.07 -11.41 -10.07
N LYS A 19 0.99 -11.89 -9.41
CA LYS A 19 0.94 -13.23 -8.81
C LYS A 19 -0.44 -13.81 -8.97
N GLU A 20 -0.52 -15.13 -9.09
CA GLU A 20 -1.78 -15.84 -9.23
C GLU A 20 -2.09 -16.78 -8.05
N ASP A 21 -1.15 -16.94 -7.12
CA ASP A 21 -1.28 -17.84 -5.98
C ASP A 21 -1.57 -17.11 -4.67
N VAL A 22 -2.24 -15.98 -4.75
CA VAL A 22 -2.51 -15.11 -3.59
C VAL A 22 -3.68 -15.64 -2.78
N THR A 23 -3.50 -15.71 -1.47
CA THR A 23 -4.53 -16.20 -0.55
C THR A 23 -5.19 -15.08 0.26
N GLU A 24 -4.46 -14.00 0.50
CA GLU A 24 -5.00 -12.85 1.23
C GLU A 24 -4.16 -11.61 0.93
N VAL A 25 -4.82 -10.47 0.81
CA VAL A 25 -4.14 -9.17 0.72
C VAL A 25 -4.77 -8.23 1.73
N ILE A 26 -3.95 -7.52 2.48
CA ILE A 26 -4.41 -6.49 3.40
C ILE A 26 -3.92 -5.15 2.86
N VAL A 27 -4.84 -4.20 2.68
CA VAL A 27 -4.52 -2.89 2.10
C VAL A 27 -4.91 -1.76 3.05
N PRO A 28 -4.13 -0.64 3.05
CA PRO A 28 -4.47 0.53 3.87
C PRO A 28 -5.45 1.44 3.13
N ALA A 29 -6.73 1.08 3.14
CA ALA A 29 -7.77 1.88 2.50
C ALA A 29 -8.09 3.12 3.35
N TYR A 30 -8.67 4.15 2.71
CA TYR A 30 -9.03 5.39 3.41
C TYR A 30 -9.97 5.15 4.59
N GLU A 31 -10.88 4.20 4.44
CA GLU A 31 -11.87 3.85 5.48
C GLU A 31 -11.25 3.05 6.63
N GLY A 32 -10.04 2.53 6.43
CA GLY A 32 -9.35 1.67 7.37
C GLY A 32 -8.71 0.49 6.67
N GLU A 33 -7.99 -0.30 7.42
CA GLU A 33 -7.33 -1.48 6.90
C GLU A 33 -8.36 -2.49 6.41
N MET A 34 -8.16 -3.03 5.20
CA MET A 34 -9.12 -3.95 4.57
C MET A 34 -8.42 -5.24 4.15
N GLY A 35 -8.96 -6.38 4.59
CA GLY A 35 -8.50 -7.69 4.17
C GLY A 35 -9.31 -8.18 2.99
N ILE A 36 -8.64 -8.69 1.96
CA ILE A 36 -9.27 -9.20 0.74
C ILE A 36 -8.93 -10.67 0.59
N LEU A 37 -9.97 -11.49 0.51
CA LEU A 37 -9.88 -12.93 0.30
C LEU A 37 -10.57 -13.29 -1.00
N LYS A 38 -10.39 -14.53 -1.45
CA LYS A 38 -11.10 -15.02 -2.64
C LYS A 38 -12.60 -14.80 -2.48
N ASP A 39 -13.26 -14.45 -3.56
CA ASP A 39 -14.70 -14.21 -3.65
C ASP A 39 -15.19 -12.99 -2.85
N HIS A 40 -14.27 -12.13 -2.39
CA HIS A 40 -14.63 -10.85 -1.81
C HIS A 40 -15.50 -10.06 -2.79
N ILE A 41 -16.45 -9.28 -2.26
CA ILE A 41 -17.30 -8.45 -3.12
C ILE A 41 -16.47 -7.45 -3.91
N SER A 42 -17.00 -7.03 -5.05
CA SER A 42 -16.32 -6.04 -5.88
C SER A 42 -16.20 -4.72 -5.13
N ILE A 43 -15.03 -4.12 -5.17
CA ILE A 43 -14.76 -2.84 -4.50
C ILE A 43 -13.84 -1.97 -5.35
N ILE A 44 -13.96 -0.67 -5.15
CA ILE A 44 -12.97 0.32 -5.58
C ILE A 44 -12.77 1.21 -4.37
N SER A 45 -11.51 1.43 -4.00
CA SER A 45 -11.19 2.31 -2.87
C SER A 45 -9.86 3.01 -3.11
N PHE A 46 -9.64 4.10 -2.39
CA PHE A 46 -8.37 4.81 -2.42
C PHE A 46 -7.48 4.36 -1.26
N LEU A 47 -6.18 4.37 -1.50
CA LEU A 47 -5.19 4.02 -0.50
C LEU A 47 -4.61 5.28 0.14
N LYS A 48 -4.32 5.17 1.44
CA LYS A 48 -3.57 6.16 2.20
C LYS A 48 -2.20 5.60 2.52
N PRO A 49 -1.26 6.41 3.02
CA PRO A 49 0.05 5.87 3.41
C PRO A 49 -0.10 4.70 4.38
N GLY A 50 0.57 3.61 4.08
CA GLY A 50 0.48 2.40 4.86
C GLY A 50 1.22 1.24 4.22
N VAL A 51 0.97 0.04 4.72
CA VAL A 51 1.63 -1.17 4.26
C VAL A 51 0.62 -2.12 3.63
N ILE A 52 0.92 -2.56 2.41
CA ILE A 52 0.18 -3.63 1.74
C ILE A 52 0.86 -4.94 2.11
N LYS A 53 0.10 -5.91 2.60
CA LYS A 53 0.60 -7.25 2.92
C LYS A 53 -0.01 -8.24 1.95
N VAL A 54 0.84 -8.97 1.23
CA VAL A 54 0.41 -9.97 0.25
C VAL A 54 0.83 -11.34 0.75
N ASN A 55 -0.14 -12.18 1.07
CA ASN A 55 0.09 -13.56 1.47
C ASN A 55 -0.23 -14.46 0.28
N SER A 56 0.70 -15.32 -0.07
CA SER A 56 0.52 -16.26 -1.18
C SER A 56 1.10 -17.61 -0.78
N LYS A 57 0.85 -18.63 -1.59
CA LYS A 57 1.44 -19.95 -1.34
C LYS A 57 2.96 -19.92 -1.47
N SER A 58 3.49 -18.97 -2.22
CA SER A 58 4.95 -18.82 -2.39
C SER A 58 5.58 -17.98 -1.28
N GLY A 59 4.79 -17.44 -0.36
CA GLY A 59 5.32 -16.68 0.77
C GLY A 59 4.58 -15.39 1.05
N GLU A 60 5.13 -14.61 1.97
CA GLU A 60 4.57 -13.32 2.36
C GLU A 60 5.47 -12.19 1.87
N GLU A 61 4.84 -11.14 1.33
CA GLU A 61 5.56 -9.94 0.90
C GLU A 61 4.83 -8.71 1.44
N SER A 62 5.59 -7.69 1.76
CA SER A 62 5.03 -6.43 2.28
C SER A 62 5.61 -5.27 1.51
N PHE A 63 4.75 -4.28 1.24
CA PHE A 63 5.12 -3.10 0.47
C PHE A 63 4.61 -1.84 1.17
N TYR A 64 5.46 -0.83 1.26
CA TYR A 64 5.04 0.48 1.74
C TYR A 64 4.50 1.28 0.56
N VAL A 65 3.31 1.87 0.71
CA VAL A 65 2.69 2.74 -0.30
C VAL A 65 2.31 4.06 0.31
N GLU A 66 2.22 5.10 -0.52
CA GLU A 66 1.84 6.43 -0.07
C GLU A 66 0.49 6.86 -0.63
N ASP A 67 0.07 6.26 -1.73
CA ASP A 67 -1.22 6.54 -2.36
C ASP A 67 -1.60 5.38 -3.27
N GLY A 68 -2.77 5.44 -3.86
CA GLY A 68 -3.15 4.50 -4.88
C GLY A 68 -4.64 4.27 -4.95
N ILE A 69 -5.01 3.45 -5.92
CA ILE A 69 -6.37 3.00 -6.12
C ILE A 69 -6.35 1.48 -6.11
N VAL A 70 -7.24 0.88 -5.34
CA VAL A 70 -7.40 -0.57 -5.28
C VAL A 70 -8.75 -0.93 -5.87
N GLU A 71 -8.76 -1.93 -6.75
CA GLU A 71 -9.98 -2.47 -7.33
C GLU A 71 -9.96 -3.99 -7.23
N PHE A 72 -11.05 -4.58 -6.75
CA PHE A 72 -11.20 -6.02 -6.73
C PHE A 72 -12.48 -6.39 -7.47
N LYS A 73 -12.37 -7.27 -8.45
CA LYS A 73 -13.50 -7.74 -9.23
C LYS A 73 -13.17 -9.11 -9.83
N ASP A 74 -14.11 -10.05 -9.71
CA ASP A 74 -13.98 -11.39 -10.30
C ASP A 74 -12.67 -12.08 -9.92
N ASN A 75 -12.30 -12.00 -8.66
CA ASN A 75 -11.05 -12.59 -8.13
C ASN A 75 -9.78 -12.03 -8.77
N ASN A 76 -9.84 -10.80 -9.24
CA ASN A 76 -8.68 -10.07 -9.72
C ASN A 76 -8.53 -8.80 -8.90
N LEU A 77 -7.39 -8.68 -8.21
CA LEU A 77 -7.07 -7.50 -7.44
C LEU A 77 -6.07 -6.65 -8.22
N SER A 78 -6.45 -5.42 -8.50
CA SER A 78 -5.59 -4.46 -9.17
C SER A 78 -5.27 -3.31 -8.24
N ILE A 79 -4.00 -2.99 -8.11
CA ILE A 79 -3.55 -1.84 -7.34
C ILE A 79 -2.72 -0.95 -8.24
N LEU A 80 -3.15 0.30 -8.38
CA LEU A 80 -2.41 1.30 -9.14
C LEU A 80 -1.86 2.33 -8.16
N THR A 81 -0.55 2.50 -8.14
CA THR A 81 0.11 3.43 -7.23
C THR A 81 1.33 4.05 -7.90
N SER A 82 1.63 5.29 -7.56
CA SER A 82 2.83 5.97 -8.05
C SER A 82 4.00 5.85 -7.06
N SER A 83 3.73 5.44 -5.83
CA SER A 83 4.74 5.42 -4.76
C SER A 83 4.67 4.12 -4.00
N ILE A 84 5.50 3.16 -4.40
CA ILE A 84 5.55 1.85 -3.75
C ILE A 84 7.00 1.43 -3.54
N PHE A 85 7.28 0.86 -2.38
CA PHE A 85 8.60 0.34 -2.02
C PHE A 85 8.45 -1.03 -1.38
N ASN A 86 9.27 -1.98 -1.81
CA ASN A 86 9.34 -3.28 -1.16
C ASN A 86 9.95 -3.07 0.23
N MET A 87 9.32 -3.64 1.26
CA MET A 87 9.80 -3.48 2.64
C MET A 87 11.21 -4.05 2.82
N LYS A 88 11.64 -4.99 1.99
CA LYS A 88 12.99 -5.52 2.03
C LYS A 88 14.05 -4.48 1.66
N ASP A 89 13.64 -3.47 0.88
CA ASP A 89 14.53 -2.40 0.44
C ASP A 89 14.46 -1.18 1.37
N MET A 90 13.63 -1.24 2.39
CA MET A 90 13.41 -0.15 3.35
C MET A 90 14.36 -0.31 4.53
N ASN A 91 15.62 0.15 4.37
CA ASN A 91 16.56 0.12 5.46
C ASN A 91 16.36 1.33 6.38
N SER A 92 17.07 1.36 7.50
CA SER A 92 16.91 2.42 8.50
C SER A 92 17.31 3.79 7.96
N GLU A 93 18.29 3.85 7.07
CA GLU A 93 18.73 5.11 6.46
C GLU A 93 17.65 5.68 5.54
N LYS A 94 17.10 4.86 4.65
CA LYS A 94 16.02 5.30 3.75
C LYS A 94 14.78 5.71 4.54
N LYS A 95 14.43 4.94 5.56
CA LYS A 95 13.30 5.27 6.44
C LYS A 95 13.51 6.61 7.11
N ALA A 96 14.71 6.87 7.64
CA ALA A 96 15.04 8.14 8.28
C ALA A 96 14.94 9.31 7.31
N GLU A 97 15.42 9.16 6.08
CA GLU A 97 15.29 10.20 5.06
C GLU A 97 13.84 10.51 4.74
N MET A 98 13.02 9.48 4.55
CA MET A 98 11.61 9.65 4.24
C MET A 98 10.86 10.31 5.39
N LEU A 99 11.18 9.92 6.63
CA LEU A 99 10.57 10.50 7.81
C LEU A 99 10.93 11.98 7.95
N LYS A 100 12.20 12.31 7.76
CA LYS A 100 12.67 13.70 7.81
C LYS A 100 11.96 14.56 6.77
N SER A 101 11.87 14.07 5.54
CA SER A 101 11.19 14.78 4.46
C SER A 101 9.72 15.02 4.78
N ALA A 102 9.06 14.00 5.36
CA ALA A 102 7.64 14.12 5.73
C ALA A 102 7.43 15.11 6.87
N GLU A 103 8.33 15.11 7.87
CA GLU A 103 8.26 16.05 8.99
C GLU A 103 8.46 17.48 8.54
N GLU A 104 9.40 17.70 7.62
CA GLU A 104 9.62 19.05 7.05
C GLU A 104 8.37 19.52 6.29
N ALA A 105 7.74 18.64 5.52
CA ALA A 105 6.51 18.98 4.80
C ALA A 105 5.36 19.27 5.75
N SER A 106 5.27 18.54 6.87
CA SER A 106 4.23 18.75 7.88
C SER A 106 4.34 20.13 8.54
N ASN A 107 5.55 20.68 8.63
CA ASN A 107 5.77 21.98 9.25
C ASN A 107 5.48 23.15 8.32
N ASN A 108 5.15 22.88 7.06
CA ASN A 108 4.79 23.93 6.11
C ASN A 108 3.36 24.41 6.41
N THR A 109 3.23 25.70 6.74
CA THR A 109 1.93 26.28 7.10
C THR A 109 1.04 26.58 5.90
N GLU A 110 1.56 26.47 4.68
CA GLU A 110 0.83 26.77 3.45
C GLU A 110 0.12 25.57 2.84
N ILE A 111 0.23 24.39 3.46
CA ILE A 111 -0.42 23.18 2.93
C ILE A 111 -1.89 23.12 3.38
N SER A 112 -2.72 22.47 2.55
CA SER A 112 -4.13 22.26 2.88
C SER A 112 -4.28 21.27 4.03
N ASP A 113 -5.46 21.30 4.67
CA ASP A 113 -5.76 20.33 5.74
C ASP A 113 -5.72 18.89 5.24
N GLN A 114 -6.18 18.67 4.01
CA GLN A 114 -6.13 17.35 3.41
C GLN A 114 -4.70 16.88 3.18
N ALA A 115 -3.85 17.74 2.67
CA ALA A 115 -2.44 17.41 2.46
C ALA A 115 -1.74 17.12 3.78
N LYS A 116 -2.06 17.91 4.82
CA LYS A 116 -1.50 17.70 6.15
C LYS A 116 -1.93 16.36 6.73
N PHE A 117 -3.20 15.98 6.56
CA PHE A 117 -3.69 14.68 7.01
C PHE A 117 -2.89 13.52 6.40
N ILE A 118 -2.65 13.57 5.10
CA ILE A 118 -1.87 12.54 4.39
C ILE A 118 -0.43 12.50 4.90
N ILE A 119 0.20 13.65 5.08
CA ILE A 119 1.57 13.74 5.57
C ILE A 119 1.67 13.19 7.00
N ASP A 120 0.72 13.54 7.86
CA ASP A 120 0.71 13.06 9.24
C ASP A 120 0.50 11.55 9.30
N GLN A 121 -0.33 11.00 8.42
CA GLN A 121 -0.53 9.56 8.29
C GLN A 121 0.76 8.87 7.86
N LYS A 122 1.47 9.46 6.90
CA LYS A 122 2.75 8.94 6.43
C LYS A 122 3.78 8.92 7.55
N ILE A 123 3.86 9.98 8.34
CA ILE A 123 4.79 10.05 9.48
C ILE A 123 4.49 8.94 10.48
N GLU A 124 3.21 8.76 10.82
CA GLU A 124 2.81 7.73 11.76
C GLU A 124 3.21 6.34 11.27
N VAL A 125 2.94 6.03 10.01
CA VAL A 125 3.30 4.73 9.43
C VAL A 125 4.81 4.54 9.43
N LEU A 126 5.57 5.54 9.01
CA LEU A 126 7.03 5.45 8.96
C LEU A 126 7.65 5.22 10.34
N LYS A 127 7.02 5.74 11.40
CA LYS A 127 7.49 5.51 12.76
C LYS A 127 7.20 4.10 13.28
N THR A 128 6.19 3.44 12.74
CA THR A 128 5.76 2.12 13.21
C THR A 128 6.38 0.95 12.45
N ILE A 129 6.83 1.16 11.21
CA ILE A 129 7.46 0.10 10.44
C ILE A 129 8.94 -0.07 10.83
N ASN A 130 9.40 -1.31 10.77
CA ASN A 130 10.79 -1.63 11.13
C ASN A 130 11.62 -1.98 9.90
#